data_8e809fba607aceaee24cf4c02e794fdf
#
_entry.id   8e809fba607aceaee24cf4c02e794fdf
#
_cell.length_a   1.000
_cell.length_b   1.000
_cell.length_c   1.000
_cell.angle_alpha   90.00
_cell.angle_beta   90.00
_cell.angle_gamma   90.00
#
_symmetry.space_group_name_H-M   'P 1'
#
loop_
_entity.id
_entity.type
_entity.pdbx_description
1 polymer ?
#
loop_
_entity_poly.entity_id
_entity_poly.type
_entity_poly.pdbx_seq_one_letter_code
_entity_poly.pdbx_strand_id
1 'polypeptide(L)'
;MLRRAAADGVWDVAMVAFNMLHRTASDHLFPLTISNGVGTLVMHAVRSIFARPDFLAASIRELAAAGRVPATLADSEGPLDFLVHPGGAENMTDAAYRFARHTPGVDVVLFGTGSAEHLLANVASLSRPPLPAADRERLLELFGGVSGLGLENPGRAQAEVSRA
;
A
#
# COMPACT_ATOMS: atom_id res chain seq x y z
N MET A 1 1.81 7.74 -18.25
CA MET A 1 2.32 6.62 -19.07
C MET A 1 1.42 5.39 -18.96
N LEU A 2 1.28 4.71 -17.82
CA LEU A 2 0.51 3.46 -17.68
C LEU A 2 -0.96 3.55 -18.12
N ARG A 3 -1.67 4.65 -17.82
CA ARG A 3 -3.06 4.86 -18.27
C ARG A 3 -3.19 4.80 -19.80
N ARG A 4 -2.24 5.40 -20.51
CA ARG A 4 -2.23 5.35 -21.98
C ARG A 4 -1.95 3.93 -22.46
N ALA A 5 -0.94 3.27 -21.90
CA ALA A 5 -0.64 1.88 -22.24
C ALA A 5 -1.84 0.95 -21.99
N ALA A 6 -2.54 1.09 -20.86
CA ALA A 6 -3.75 0.30 -20.58
C ALA A 6 -4.90 0.58 -21.57
N ALA A 7 -4.96 1.77 -22.16
CA ALA A 7 -5.97 2.13 -23.16
C ALA A 7 -5.59 1.74 -24.60
N ASP A 8 -4.30 1.52 -24.88
CA ASP A 8 -3.81 1.25 -26.23
C ASP A 8 -4.19 -0.16 -26.75
N GLY A 9 -4.61 -1.08 -25.85
CA GLY A 9 -5.10 -2.43 -26.23
C GLY A 9 -4.04 -3.38 -26.78
N VAL A 10 -2.75 -3.08 -26.56
CA VAL A 10 -1.60 -3.89 -27.07
C VAL A 10 -0.86 -4.64 -25.96
N TRP A 11 -1.23 -4.42 -24.71
CA TRP A 11 -0.58 -5.00 -23.54
C TRP A 11 -1.51 -5.94 -22.80
N ASP A 12 -1.03 -7.15 -22.50
CA ASP A 12 -1.78 -8.15 -21.75
C ASP A 12 -1.64 -7.96 -20.25
N VAL A 13 -0.49 -7.40 -19.79
CA VAL A 13 -0.15 -7.27 -18.38
C VAL A 13 0.52 -5.93 -18.09
N ALA A 14 0.15 -5.32 -16.97
CA ALA A 14 0.78 -4.10 -16.43
C ALA A 14 1.36 -4.36 -15.03
N MET A 15 2.61 -3.95 -14.80
CA MET A 15 3.21 -3.95 -13.47
C MET A 15 3.01 -2.60 -12.80
N VAL A 16 2.41 -2.60 -11.59
CA VAL A 16 1.87 -1.40 -10.94
C VAL A 16 2.36 -1.30 -9.51
N ALA A 17 2.89 -0.14 -9.12
CA ALA A 17 3.17 0.17 -7.72
C ALA A 17 1.86 0.53 -7.01
N PHE A 18 1.54 -0.20 -5.93
CA PHE A 18 0.30 0.00 -5.19
C PHE A 18 0.44 -0.51 -3.75
N ASN A 19 -0.04 0.27 -2.79
CA ASN A 19 -0.15 -0.11 -1.38
C ASN A 19 -1.22 0.73 -0.66
N MET A 20 -1.44 0.49 0.62
CA MET A 20 -2.43 1.20 1.46
C MET A 20 -2.27 2.72 1.45
N LEU A 21 -1.05 3.23 1.29
CA LEU A 21 -0.69 4.65 1.34
C LEU A 21 -0.26 5.20 -0.03
N HIS A 22 -0.36 4.40 -1.08
CA HIS A 22 -0.16 4.81 -2.47
C HIS A 22 -1.20 4.13 -3.36
N ARG A 23 -2.35 4.78 -3.53
CA ARG A 23 -3.55 4.20 -4.14
C ARG A 23 -3.97 4.81 -5.45
N THR A 24 -3.14 5.65 -6.07
CA THR A 24 -3.46 6.34 -7.32
C THR A 24 -3.89 5.43 -8.47
N ALA A 25 -3.46 4.16 -8.43
CA ALA A 25 -3.86 3.16 -9.41
C ALA A 25 -5.33 2.75 -9.28
N SER A 26 -5.89 2.72 -8.06
CA SER A 26 -7.30 2.40 -7.84
C SER A 26 -8.23 3.35 -8.58
N ASP A 27 -7.90 4.63 -8.60
CA ASP A 27 -8.79 5.66 -9.13
C ASP A 27 -8.60 5.85 -10.64
N HIS A 28 -7.40 5.60 -11.14
CA HIS A 28 -7.02 6.06 -12.48
C HIS A 28 -6.54 4.96 -13.44
N LEU A 29 -6.15 3.80 -12.93
CA LEU A 29 -5.59 2.73 -13.76
C LEU A 29 -6.44 1.45 -13.71
N PHE A 30 -6.77 0.95 -12.53
CA PHE A 30 -7.50 -0.31 -12.40
C PHE A 30 -8.86 -0.34 -13.12
N PRO A 31 -9.67 0.75 -13.15
CA PRO A 31 -10.87 0.74 -13.98
C PRO A 31 -10.58 0.51 -15.48
N LEU A 32 -9.45 1.03 -15.98
CA LEU A 32 -9.04 0.84 -17.37
C LEU A 32 -8.49 -0.58 -17.63
N THR A 33 -7.68 -1.11 -16.72
CA THR A 33 -7.17 -2.48 -16.88
C THR A 33 -8.30 -3.51 -16.84
N ILE A 34 -9.27 -3.35 -15.93
CA ILE A 34 -10.47 -4.18 -15.87
C ILE A 34 -11.26 -4.10 -17.19
N SER A 35 -11.56 -2.90 -17.68
CA SER A 35 -12.39 -2.71 -18.87
C SER A 35 -11.72 -3.23 -20.14
N ASN A 36 -10.39 -3.25 -20.20
CA ASN A 36 -9.62 -3.65 -21.38
C ASN A 36 -9.01 -5.06 -21.25
N GLY A 37 -9.32 -5.79 -20.17
CA GLY A 37 -8.81 -7.15 -19.98
C GLY A 37 -7.29 -7.22 -19.76
N VAL A 38 -6.68 -6.15 -19.24
CA VAL A 38 -5.24 -6.10 -18.94
C VAL A 38 -5.01 -6.61 -17.52
N GLY A 39 -4.27 -7.70 -17.37
CA GLY A 39 -3.88 -8.25 -16.08
C GLY A 39 -2.94 -7.33 -15.31
N THR A 40 -2.99 -7.36 -13.98
CA THR A 40 -2.14 -6.51 -13.13
C THR A 40 -1.22 -7.31 -12.21
N LEU A 41 0.06 -6.94 -12.20
CA LEU A 41 1.06 -7.41 -11.24
C LEU A 41 1.38 -6.27 -10.29
N VAL A 42 0.87 -6.32 -9.06
CA VAL A 42 1.08 -5.27 -8.07
C VAL A 42 2.40 -5.49 -7.34
N MET A 43 3.28 -4.49 -7.42
CA MET A 43 4.50 -4.40 -6.62
C MET A 43 4.34 -3.39 -5.49
N HIS A 44 5.19 -3.49 -4.48
CA HIS A 44 5.22 -2.57 -3.34
C HIS A 44 4.00 -2.64 -2.41
N ALA A 45 3.22 -3.73 -2.44
CA ALA A 45 2.12 -3.95 -1.50
C ALA A 45 2.59 -3.84 -0.05
N VAL A 46 3.76 -4.43 0.26
CA VAL A 46 4.48 -4.27 1.53
C VAL A 46 5.84 -3.65 1.29
N ARG A 47 6.14 -2.58 2.01
CA ARG A 47 7.42 -1.86 2.01
C ARG A 47 7.89 -1.65 3.43
N SER A 48 9.16 -1.29 3.57
CA SER A 48 9.81 -1.07 4.87
C SER A 48 9.10 -0.06 5.78
N ILE A 49 8.31 0.87 5.23
CA ILE A 49 7.51 1.81 6.01
C ILE A 49 6.51 1.10 6.93
N PHE A 50 5.95 -0.04 6.50
CA PHE A 50 5.00 -0.82 7.29
C PHE A 50 5.66 -1.67 8.38
N ALA A 51 6.98 -1.85 8.31
CA ALA A 51 7.78 -2.55 9.32
C ALA A 51 8.57 -1.61 10.25
N ARG A 52 8.44 -0.29 10.06
CA ARG A 52 9.20 0.73 10.80
C ARG A 52 8.24 1.81 11.36
N PRO A 53 7.67 1.58 12.55
CA PRO A 53 6.71 2.48 13.16
C PRO A 53 7.18 3.95 13.25
N ASP A 54 8.44 4.16 13.65
CA ASP A 54 9.01 5.51 13.77
C ASP A 54 9.03 6.26 12.43
N PHE A 55 9.40 5.56 11.36
CA PHE A 55 9.43 6.13 10.02
C PHE A 55 8.01 6.42 9.51
N LEU A 56 7.08 5.52 9.77
CA LEU A 56 5.66 5.73 9.44
C LEU A 56 5.11 6.95 10.19
N ALA A 57 5.31 7.03 11.50
CA ALA A 57 4.83 8.14 12.32
C ALA A 57 5.44 9.49 11.88
N ALA A 58 6.75 9.53 11.56
CA ALA A 58 7.40 10.72 11.03
C ALA A 58 6.80 11.16 9.69
N SER A 59 6.60 10.23 8.75
CA SER A 59 5.98 10.51 7.45
C SER A 59 4.54 11.00 7.58
N ILE A 60 3.76 10.45 8.51
CA ILE A 60 2.40 10.90 8.78
C ILE A 60 2.38 12.31 9.38
N ARG A 61 3.32 12.64 10.29
CA ARG A 61 3.46 14.02 10.82
C ARG A 61 3.74 15.04 9.71
N GLU A 62 4.61 14.71 8.76
CA GLU A 62 4.88 15.58 7.60
C GLU A 62 3.63 15.76 6.74
N LEU A 63 2.87 14.69 6.49
CA LEU A 63 1.60 14.76 5.75
C LEU A 63 0.55 15.59 6.49
N ALA A 64 0.46 15.48 7.81
CA ALA A 64 -0.44 16.27 8.63
C ALA A 64 -0.06 17.76 8.60
N ALA A 65 1.24 18.08 8.71
CA ALA A 65 1.74 19.44 8.58
C ALA A 65 1.46 20.04 7.19
N ALA A 66 1.47 19.21 6.14
CA ALA A 66 1.10 19.59 4.78
C ALA A 66 -0.43 19.61 4.51
N GLY A 67 -1.27 19.32 5.50
CA GLY A 67 -2.73 19.27 5.38
C GLY A 67 -3.25 18.12 4.51
N ARG A 68 -2.45 17.08 4.29
CA ARG A 68 -2.81 15.93 3.43
C ARG A 68 -3.49 14.80 4.17
N VAL A 69 -3.39 14.78 5.49
CA VAL A 69 -4.11 13.90 6.41
C VAL A 69 -4.62 14.73 7.59
N PRO A 70 -5.60 14.24 8.38
CA PRO A 70 -6.08 14.94 9.56
C PRO A 70 -4.94 15.28 10.54
N ALA A 71 -4.94 16.51 11.07
CA ALA A 71 -3.93 16.98 12.02
C ALA A 71 -3.85 16.10 13.28
N THR A 72 -4.97 15.48 13.66
CA THR A 72 -5.05 14.55 14.81
C THR A 72 -4.17 13.30 14.67
N LEU A 73 -3.71 12.99 13.46
CA LEU A 73 -2.78 11.89 13.23
C LEU A 73 -1.31 12.28 13.51
N ALA A 74 -1.00 13.56 13.63
CA ALA A 74 0.37 14.03 13.89
C ALA A 74 0.93 13.51 15.22
N ASP A 75 0.07 13.40 16.24
CA ASP A 75 0.43 12.97 17.59
C ASP A 75 0.25 11.45 17.80
N SER A 76 -0.14 10.72 16.77
CA SER A 76 -0.34 9.27 16.86
C SER A 76 1.01 8.54 16.71
N GLU A 77 1.35 7.72 17.70
CA GLU A 77 2.49 6.82 17.63
C GLU A 77 2.24 5.63 16.68
N GLY A 78 0.96 5.21 16.56
CA GLY A 78 0.51 4.13 15.68
C GLY A 78 -0.64 4.54 14.77
N PRO A 79 -0.41 5.37 13.74
CA PRO A 79 -1.49 5.95 12.92
C PRO A 79 -2.29 4.92 12.12
N LEU A 80 -1.81 3.69 11.99
CA LEU A 80 -2.46 2.56 11.32
C LEU A 80 -2.84 1.42 12.27
N ASP A 81 -2.61 1.55 13.59
CA ASP A 81 -2.82 0.46 14.55
C ASP A 81 -4.27 0.00 14.64
N PHE A 82 -5.21 0.85 14.22
CA PHE A 82 -6.62 0.48 14.13
C PHE A 82 -6.91 -0.68 13.16
N LEU A 83 -5.96 -1.05 12.31
CA LEU A 83 -6.08 -2.21 11.41
C LEU A 83 -5.75 -3.52 12.12
N VAL A 84 -5.03 -3.47 13.26
CA VAL A 84 -4.51 -4.64 13.97
C VAL A 84 -5.31 -4.88 15.25
N HIS A 85 -6.31 -5.75 15.17
CA HIS A 85 -7.20 -6.06 16.30
C HIS A 85 -7.88 -7.42 16.12
N PRO A 86 -8.51 -7.99 17.17
CA PRO A 86 -9.31 -9.21 17.03
C PRO A 86 -10.41 -9.04 15.96
N GLY A 87 -10.36 -9.85 14.91
CA GLY A 87 -11.25 -9.76 13.74
C GLY A 87 -10.70 -8.89 12.60
N GLY A 88 -9.70 -8.06 12.83
CA GLY A 88 -8.96 -7.30 11.83
C GLY A 88 -7.73 -8.05 11.29
N ALA A 89 -6.64 -7.32 11.06
CA ALA A 89 -5.37 -7.91 10.67
C ALA A 89 -4.59 -8.42 11.90
N GLU A 90 -3.73 -9.44 11.70
CA GLU A 90 -2.84 -9.94 12.74
C GLU A 90 -1.65 -9.01 13.02
N ASN A 91 -1.21 -8.33 11.98
CA ASN A 91 -0.11 -7.36 12.01
C ASN A 91 -0.18 -6.45 10.77
N MET A 92 0.69 -5.46 10.70
CA MET A 92 0.71 -4.47 9.63
C MET A 92 1.02 -5.08 8.25
N THR A 93 1.87 -6.09 8.18
CA THR A 93 2.17 -6.82 6.93
C THR A 93 0.95 -7.56 6.42
N ASP A 94 0.22 -8.24 7.31
CA ASP A 94 -1.06 -8.90 6.99
C ASP A 94 -2.10 -7.89 6.48
N ALA A 95 -2.24 -6.74 7.16
CA ALA A 95 -3.13 -5.67 6.72
C ALA A 95 -2.81 -5.21 5.30
N ALA A 96 -1.52 -4.96 5.01
CA ALA A 96 -1.06 -4.46 3.73
C ALA A 96 -1.30 -5.46 2.58
N TYR A 97 -1.02 -6.75 2.80
CA TYR A 97 -1.30 -7.79 1.81
C TYR A 97 -2.79 -7.98 1.56
N ARG A 98 -3.61 -8.06 2.61
CA ARG A 98 -5.07 -8.22 2.48
C ARG A 98 -5.69 -7.01 1.80
N PHE A 99 -5.24 -5.81 2.13
CA PHE A 99 -5.68 -4.59 1.43
C PHE A 99 -5.38 -4.67 -0.07
N ALA A 100 -4.14 -4.96 -0.45
CA ALA A 100 -3.73 -5.03 -1.84
C ALA A 100 -4.50 -6.15 -2.58
N ARG A 101 -4.49 -7.38 -2.04
CA ARG A 101 -5.07 -8.58 -2.67
C ARG A 101 -6.56 -8.42 -2.98
N HIS A 102 -7.30 -7.76 -2.11
CA HIS A 102 -8.76 -7.59 -2.23
C HIS A 102 -9.18 -6.24 -2.82
N THR A 103 -8.24 -5.47 -3.37
CA THR A 103 -8.57 -4.26 -4.13
C THR A 103 -8.99 -4.65 -5.54
N PRO A 104 -10.18 -4.21 -6.03
CA PRO A 104 -10.61 -4.48 -7.41
C PRO A 104 -9.57 -4.01 -8.43
N GLY A 105 -9.26 -4.86 -9.40
CA GLY A 105 -8.26 -4.61 -10.42
C GLY A 105 -6.84 -5.03 -10.02
N VAL A 106 -6.67 -5.71 -8.90
CA VAL A 106 -5.42 -6.39 -8.52
C VAL A 106 -5.58 -7.89 -8.79
N ASP A 107 -4.85 -8.41 -9.77
CA ASP A 107 -4.86 -9.83 -10.12
C ASP A 107 -3.79 -10.61 -9.37
N VAL A 108 -2.57 -10.08 -9.31
CA VAL A 108 -1.43 -10.71 -8.64
C VAL A 108 -0.72 -9.70 -7.75
N VAL A 109 -0.40 -10.12 -6.53
CA VAL A 109 0.45 -9.36 -5.60
C VAL A 109 1.84 -9.99 -5.58
N LEU A 110 2.84 -9.21 -5.97
CA LEU A 110 4.23 -9.64 -5.97
C LEU A 110 4.87 -9.38 -4.62
N PHE A 111 5.66 -10.33 -4.16
CA PHE A 111 6.54 -10.16 -3.01
C PHE A 111 7.85 -10.92 -3.20
N GLY A 112 8.88 -10.51 -2.46
CA GLY A 112 10.18 -11.16 -2.44
C GLY A 112 10.68 -11.31 -1.00
N THR A 113 11.20 -12.49 -0.67
CA THR A 113 11.80 -12.78 0.64
C THR A 113 12.88 -13.83 0.50
N GLY A 114 13.94 -13.74 1.32
CA GLY A 114 14.96 -14.79 1.48
C GLY A 114 14.65 -15.78 2.61
N SER A 115 13.51 -15.64 3.30
CA SER A 115 13.11 -16.48 4.45
C SER A 115 11.90 -17.35 4.08
N ALA A 116 12.02 -18.66 4.31
CA ALA A 116 10.90 -19.59 4.12
C ALA A 116 9.73 -19.29 5.09
N GLU A 117 10.03 -18.85 6.32
CA GLU A 117 9.02 -18.44 7.28
C GLU A 117 8.22 -17.24 6.78
N HIS A 118 8.89 -16.19 6.31
CA HIS A 118 8.23 -15.03 5.71
C HIS A 118 7.45 -15.39 4.45
N LEU A 119 7.94 -16.34 3.64
CA LEU A 119 7.19 -16.83 2.48
C LEU A 119 5.84 -17.41 2.90
N LEU A 120 5.84 -18.32 3.87
CA LEU A 120 4.62 -18.95 4.37
C LEU A 120 3.67 -17.94 5.02
N ALA A 121 4.17 -17.00 5.81
CA ALA A 121 3.38 -15.93 6.41
C ALA A 121 2.73 -15.02 5.34
N ASN A 122 3.48 -14.65 4.31
CA ASN A 122 2.97 -13.81 3.22
C ASN A 122 1.87 -14.54 2.42
N VAL A 123 2.08 -15.83 2.11
CA VAL A 123 1.06 -16.66 1.43
C VAL A 123 -0.19 -16.80 2.31
N ALA A 124 -0.03 -17.01 3.61
CA ALA A 124 -1.15 -17.06 4.55
C ALA A 124 -1.95 -15.74 4.54
N SER A 125 -1.28 -14.60 4.62
CA SER A 125 -1.92 -13.27 4.56
C SER A 125 -2.70 -13.04 3.26
N LEU A 126 -2.12 -13.41 2.11
CA LEU A 126 -2.77 -13.30 0.80
C LEU A 126 -3.97 -14.23 0.63
N SER A 127 -4.03 -15.31 1.41
CA SER A 127 -5.13 -16.29 1.39
C SER A 127 -6.28 -15.95 2.35
N ARG A 128 -6.08 -14.97 3.24
CA ARG A 128 -7.11 -14.55 4.21
C ARG A 128 -8.21 -13.73 3.55
N PRO A 129 -9.40 -13.65 4.19
CA PRO A 129 -10.49 -12.80 3.72
C PRO A 129 -10.08 -11.31 3.71
N PRO A 130 -10.83 -10.43 3.01
CA PRO A 130 -10.58 -8.99 3.03
C PRO A 130 -10.57 -8.44 4.45
N LEU A 131 -9.93 -7.28 4.63
CA LEU A 131 -10.05 -6.51 5.88
C LEU A 131 -11.53 -6.19 6.16
N PRO A 132 -11.92 -6.06 7.43
CA PRO A 132 -13.25 -5.57 7.78
C PRO A 132 -13.60 -4.29 7.01
N ALA A 133 -14.85 -4.17 6.58
CA ALA A 133 -15.29 -3.02 5.80
C ALA A 133 -15.03 -1.69 6.53
N ALA A 134 -15.31 -1.64 7.83
CA ALA A 134 -15.08 -0.45 8.66
C ALA A 134 -13.61 -0.03 8.71
N ASP A 135 -12.67 -1.00 8.79
CA ASP A 135 -11.23 -0.71 8.79
C ASP A 135 -10.79 -0.15 7.43
N ARG A 136 -11.28 -0.76 6.37
CA ARG A 136 -11.00 -0.33 5.01
C ARG A 136 -11.58 1.07 4.74
N GLU A 137 -12.80 1.33 5.14
CA GLU A 137 -13.45 2.64 5.00
C GLU A 137 -12.66 3.71 5.77
N ARG A 138 -12.32 3.43 7.03
CA ARG A 138 -11.50 4.35 7.84
C ARG A 138 -10.14 4.62 7.22
N LEU A 139 -9.48 3.60 6.67
CA LEU A 139 -8.21 3.77 5.94
C LEU A 139 -8.39 4.70 4.73
N LEU A 140 -9.47 4.50 3.97
CA LEU A 140 -9.79 5.31 2.80
C LEU A 140 -10.11 6.76 3.19
N GLU A 141 -10.84 6.97 4.26
CA GLU A 141 -11.19 8.29 4.80
C GLU A 141 -9.93 9.05 5.24
N LEU A 142 -9.08 8.42 6.06
CA LEU A 142 -7.90 9.06 6.63
C LEU A 142 -6.79 9.33 5.60
N PHE A 143 -6.61 8.44 4.64
CA PHE A 143 -5.47 8.44 3.71
C PHE A 143 -5.88 8.53 2.24
N GLY A 144 -7.14 8.89 1.95
CA GLY A 144 -7.68 8.95 0.58
C GLY A 144 -6.89 9.87 -0.36
N GLY A 145 -6.42 10.99 0.15
CA GLY A 145 -5.62 11.97 -0.60
C GLY A 145 -4.12 11.68 -0.64
N VAL A 146 -3.64 10.60 0.02
CA VAL A 146 -2.21 10.29 0.09
C VAL A 146 -1.74 9.53 -1.15
N SER A 147 -0.61 9.96 -1.68
CA SER A 147 0.06 9.29 -2.80
C SER A 147 1.58 9.38 -2.64
N GLY A 148 2.29 8.37 -3.16
CA GLY A 148 3.75 8.32 -3.14
C GLY A 148 4.34 7.70 -1.87
N LEU A 149 3.64 7.70 -0.76
CA LEU A 149 4.13 7.17 0.50
C LEU A 149 4.31 5.63 0.43
N GLY A 150 5.40 5.14 1.00
CA GLY A 150 5.72 3.72 0.97
C GLY A 150 6.30 3.23 -0.36
N LEU A 151 6.68 4.14 -1.26
CA LEU A 151 7.45 3.81 -2.45
C LEU A 151 8.96 4.04 -2.26
N GLU A 152 9.33 4.91 -1.31
CA GLU A 152 10.71 5.27 -1.03
C GLU A 152 11.49 4.09 -0.43
N ASN A 153 12.78 4.06 -0.72
CA ASN A 153 13.72 3.23 -0.01
C ASN A 153 14.37 4.07 1.11
N PRO A 154 14.06 3.82 2.39
CA PRO A 154 14.57 4.61 3.51
C PRO A 154 16.10 4.73 3.57
N GLY A 155 16.82 3.72 3.05
CA GLY A 155 18.27 3.74 2.97
C GLY A 155 18.81 4.74 1.94
N ARG A 156 18.02 5.16 0.97
CA ARG A 156 18.41 6.13 -0.06
C ARG A 156 18.17 7.56 0.41
N ALA A 157 17.07 7.82 1.10
CA ALA A 157 16.78 9.13 1.67
C ALA A 157 17.82 9.56 2.71
N GLN A 158 18.28 8.64 3.57
CA GLN A 158 19.35 8.92 4.54
C GLN A 158 20.71 9.16 3.88
N ALA A 159 21.00 8.55 2.74
CA ALA A 159 22.26 8.75 2.02
C ALA A 159 22.31 10.11 1.29
N GLU A 160 21.18 10.69 0.92
CA GLU A 160 21.08 12.01 0.29
C GLU A 160 21.23 13.15 1.34
N VAL A 161 20.62 12.99 2.51
CA VAL A 161 20.77 13.94 3.64
C VAL A 161 22.19 13.95 4.21
N SER A 162 22.91 12.82 4.18
CA SER A 162 24.31 12.74 4.63
C SER A 162 25.34 13.27 3.62
N ARG A 163 24.91 13.65 2.42
CA ARG A 163 25.75 14.23 1.36
C ARG A 163 25.51 15.71 1.08
N ALA A 164 24.54 16.32 1.74
CA ALA A 164 24.21 17.74 1.72
C ALA A 164 24.80 18.46 2.94
#